data_58a6ee74b32fd3b1698bddb9c0bf0ace
#
_entry.id   58a6ee74b32fd3b1698bddb9c0bf0ace
#
_cell.length_a   1.000
_cell.length_b   1.000
_cell.length_c   1.000
_cell.angle_alpha   90.00
_cell.angle_beta   90.00
_cell.angle_gamma   90.00
#
_symmetry.space_group_name_H-M   'P 1'
#
loop_
_entity.id
_entity.type
_entity.pdbx_description
1 polymer ?
#
loop_
_entity_poly.entity_id
_entity_poly.type
_entity_poly.pdbx_seq_one_letter_code
_entity_poly.pdbx_strand_id
1 'polypeptide(L)'
;MAQIDSYRSGEAVSLSFAFNVLDIESATYTVKDSTGTILVDGEPLEITSGQMSIPVVVSAEYNQLSEKERDLRYVIVKAVASGLTHEERQMYVLLNSFELSIPEQSFATVADAQMQAIDMLNGDTLLSDGEGLMRKRLIEATRRIKTLPFSIRKILRIDFDRYDRPQNMLNVYDIPWGADGAYRHDLVDWEKMTQEKFEEFPDYFKEALMLAVVNEACEIANGNDVAAAREDGILSESIGETTNMYRTGKAANVHVARSTWRLLVSYINNRMIVRRA
;
A
#
# COMPACT_ATOMS: atom_id res chain seq x y z
N MET A 1 12.25 11.05 2.91
CA MET A 1 12.78 9.73 2.54
C MET A 1 12.74 9.61 1.04
N ALA A 2 13.79 9.14 0.38
CA ALA A 2 13.73 8.89 -1.05
C ALA A 2 12.76 7.74 -1.31
N GLN A 3 11.82 7.93 -2.21
CA GLN A 3 10.87 6.90 -2.64
C GLN A 3 11.66 5.85 -3.44
N ILE A 4 11.57 4.58 -3.04
CA ILE A 4 12.20 3.47 -3.76
C ILE A 4 11.18 2.97 -4.79
N ASP A 5 11.53 3.06 -6.06
CA ASP A 5 10.68 2.60 -7.14
C ASP A 5 10.68 1.07 -7.27
N SER A 6 9.59 0.51 -7.81
CA SER A 6 9.43 -0.92 -7.99
C SER A 6 9.12 -1.24 -9.45
N TYR A 7 9.80 -2.25 -9.99
CA TYR A 7 9.69 -2.69 -11.37
C TYR A 7 9.42 -4.19 -11.44
N ARG A 8 8.90 -4.66 -12.56
CA ARG A 8 8.70 -6.09 -12.79
C ARG A 8 10.02 -6.78 -13.10
N SER A 9 10.11 -8.03 -12.67
CA SER A 9 11.18 -8.94 -13.10
C SER A 9 11.18 -9.06 -14.62
N GLY A 10 12.36 -8.94 -15.23
CA GLY A 10 12.52 -9.01 -16.69
C GLY A 10 12.18 -7.72 -17.45
N GLU A 11 11.93 -6.61 -16.76
CA GLU A 11 11.80 -5.29 -17.42
C GLU A 11 13.13 -4.53 -17.43
N ALA A 12 13.38 -3.77 -18.51
CA ALA A 12 14.47 -2.82 -18.54
C ALA A 12 14.12 -1.60 -17.67
N VAL A 13 15.06 -1.17 -16.82
CA VAL A 13 14.85 -0.06 -15.89
C VAL A 13 15.70 1.13 -16.30
N SER A 14 15.07 2.28 -16.50
CA SER A 14 15.75 3.54 -16.82
C SER A 14 15.82 4.41 -15.57
N LEU A 15 17.03 4.79 -15.19
CA LEU A 15 17.32 5.66 -14.04
C LEU A 15 18.05 6.92 -14.55
N SER A 16 17.92 8.00 -13.80
CA SER A 16 18.59 9.26 -14.10
C SER A 16 19.44 9.69 -12.92
N PHE A 17 20.74 9.86 -13.14
CA PHE A 17 21.71 10.26 -12.11
C PHE A 17 22.13 11.71 -12.34
N ALA A 18 21.82 12.58 -11.37
CA ALA A 18 22.19 13.98 -11.41
C ALA A 18 23.55 14.18 -10.75
N PHE A 19 24.48 14.79 -11.46
CA PHE A 19 25.79 15.17 -10.95
C PHE A 19 25.89 16.69 -10.88
N ASN A 20 26.33 17.22 -9.74
CA ASN A 20 26.55 18.66 -9.55
C ASN A 20 27.93 19.09 -10.08
N VAL A 21 28.38 18.49 -11.18
CA VAL A 21 29.65 18.79 -11.83
C VAL A 21 29.43 19.08 -13.30
N LEU A 22 30.24 19.99 -13.83
CA LEU A 22 30.29 20.32 -15.24
C LEU A 22 31.42 19.53 -15.91
N ASP A 23 31.27 19.25 -17.20
CA ASP A 23 32.29 18.64 -18.05
C ASP A 23 32.73 17.23 -17.58
N ILE A 24 31.75 16.32 -17.51
CA ILE A 24 32.01 14.91 -17.26
C ILE A 24 32.78 14.32 -18.45
N GLU A 25 33.97 13.76 -18.20
CA GLU A 25 34.86 13.19 -19.18
C GLU A 25 34.53 11.74 -19.52
N SER A 26 34.17 10.97 -18.50
CA SER A 26 33.76 9.56 -18.62
C SER A 26 32.84 9.17 -17.49
N ALA A 27 31.97 8.18 -17.73
CA ALA A 27 31.17 7.56 -16.68
C ALA A 27 31.07 6.06 -16.93
N THR A 28 30.98 5.32 -15.83
CA THR A 28 30.73 3.89 -15.81
C THR A 28 29.65 3.56 -14.80
N TYR A 29 28.91 2.48 -15.02
CA TYR A 29 27.94 2.01 -14.06
C TYR A 29 28.17 0.57 -13.64
N THR A 30 27.80 0.26 -12.41
CA THR A 30 27.88 -1.06 -11.79
C THR A 30 26.53 -1.39 -11.18
N VAL A 31 26.01 -2.59 -11.45
CA VAL A 31 24.75 -3.09 -10.86
C VAL A 31 25.05 -4.23 -9.92
N LYS A 32 24.49 -4.17 -8.70
CA LYS A 32 24.59 -5.22 -7.68
C LYS A 32 23.22 -5.66 -7.21
N ASP A 33 23.11 -6.91 -6.80
CA ASP A 33 21.91 -7.44 -6.14
C ASP A 33 21.90 -7.16 -4.62
N SER A 34 20.87 -7.63 -3.92
CA SER A 34 20.75 -7.49 -2.45
C SER A 34 21.84 -8.23 -1.68
N THR A 35 22.50 -9.22 -2.27
CA THR A 35 23.58 -9.99 -1.67
C THR A 35 24.96 -9.36 -1.91
N GLY A 36 25.02 -8.32 -2.75
CA GLY A 36 26.26 -7.67 -3.16
C GLY A 36 26.91 -8.31 -4.38
N THR A 37 26.28 -9.30 -5.00
CA THR A 37 26.78 -9.92 -6.23
C THR A 37 26.73 -8.90 -7.36
N ILE A 38 27.83 -8.77 -8.09
CA ILE A 38 27.94 -7.85 -9.20
C ILE A 38 27.30 -8.50 -10.45
N LEU A 39 26.30 -7.83 -11.00
CA LEU A 39 25.59 -8.25 -12.22
C LEU A 39 26.16 -7.55 -13.46
N VAL A 40 26.54 -6.28 -13.29
CA VAL A 40 27.21 -5.46 -14.32
C VAL A 40 28.40 -4.79 -13.64
N ASP A 41 29.57 -4.85 -14.24
CA ASP A 41 30.79 -4.28 -13.63
C ASP A 41 31.42 -3.24 -14.54
N GLY A 42 31.27 -1.97 -14.17
CA GLY A 42 31.99 -0.86 -14.78
C GLY A 42 31.69 -0.63 -16.26
N GLU A 43 30.47 -0.94 -16.73
CA GLU A 43 30.09 -0.73 -18.11
C GLU A 43 30.09 0.77 -18.47
N PRO A 44 30.74 1.18 -19.60
CA PRO A 44 30.84 2.59 -19.96
C PRO A 44 29.48 3.16 -20.41
N LEU A 45 29.26 4.44 -20.05
CA LEU A 45 28.09 5.21 -20.45
C LEU A 45 28.46 6.25 -21.50
N GLU A 46 27.60 6.44 -22.48
CA GLU A 46 27.74 7.52 -23.45
C GLU A 46 27.41 8.86 -22.78
N ILE A 47 28.33 9.83 -22.92
CA ILE A 47 28.18 11.15 -22.30
C ILE A 47 28.11 12.20 -23.39
N THR A 48 27.13 13.09 -23.27
CA THR A 48 27.02 14.28 -24.10
C THR A 48 27.60 15.48 -23.35
N SER A 49 28.46 16.26 -24.01
CA SER A 49 29.06 17.46 -23.38
C SER A 49 28.01 18.41 -22.84
N GLY A 50 28.21 18.88 -21.59
CA GLY A 50 27.26 19.76 -20.88
C GLY A 50 26.07 19.06 -20.22
N GLN A 51 26.05 17.73 -20.17
CA GLN A 51 24.98 16.97 -19.55
C GLN A 51 25.15 16.94 -18.03
N MET A 52 24.15 17.41 -17.28
CA MET A 52 24.11 17.37 -15.82
C MET A 52 23.45 16.12 -15.25
N SER A 53 22.83 15.30 -16.10
CA SER A 53 22.12 14.10 -15.70
C SER A 53 22.45 12.97 -16.68
N ILE A 54 22.92 11.86 -16.16
CA ILE A 54 23.32 10.68 -16.94
C ILE A 54 22.19 9.65 -16.86
N PRO A 55 21.54 9.32 -18.01
CA PRO A 55 20.58 8.24 -18.04
C PRO A 55 21.32 6.89 -18.03
N VAL A 56 20.85 5.96 -17.22
CA VAL A 56 21.34 4.59 -17.16
C VAL A 56 20.19 3.65 -17.42
N VAL A 57 20.34 2.78 -18.41
CA VAL A 57 19.36 1.74 -18.71
C VAL A 57 19.93 0.39 -18.30
N VAL A 58 19.33 -0.20 -17.26
CA VAL A 58 19.68 -1.57 -16.85
C VAL A 58 18.85 -2.55 -17.69
N SER A 59 19.53 -3.41 -18.43
CA SER A 59 18.87 -4.37 -19.33
C SER A 59 17.96 -5.34 -18.59
N ALA A 60 16.93 -5.81 -19.28
CA ALA A 60 15.96 -6.78 -18.77
C ALA A 60 16.60 -8.10 -18.28
N GLU A 61 17.72 -8.50 -18.87
CA GLU A 61 18.46 -9.73 -18.51
C GLU A 61 19.04 -9.68 -17.07
N TYR A 62 19.50 -8.50 -16.60
CA TYR A 62 20.03 -8.30 -15.24
C TYR A 62 18.91 -8.11 -14.20
N ASN A 63 17.69 -7.93 -14.68
CA ASN A 63 16.49 -7.72 -13.87
C ASN A 63 15.65 -8.99 -13.70
N GLN A 64 16.16 -10.15 -14.07
CA GLN A 64 15.44 -11.40 -13.87
C GLN A 64 15.57 -11.88 -12.42
N LEU A 65 14.45 -12.31 -11.85
CA LEU A 65 14.35 -12.99 -10.55
C LEU A 65 14.13 -14.49 -10.85
N SER A 66 15.06 -15.36 -10.44
CA SER A 66 14.95 -16.80 -10.70
C SER A 66 13.94 -17.48 -9.74
N GLU A 67 14.18 -17.38 -8.44
CA GLU A 67 13.37 -18.06 -7.41
C GLU A 67 12.83 -17.11 -6.33
N LYS A 68 13.29 -15.86 -6.31
CA LYS A 68 12.87 -14.89 -5.30
C LYS A 68 11.61 -14.15 -5.76
N GLU A 69 10.67 -13.90 -4.86
CA GLU A 69 9.52 -13.06 -5.13
C GLU A 69 9.89 -11.60 -5.34
N ARG A 70 10.97 -11.15 -4.69
CA ARG A 70 11.49 -9.79 -4.75
C ARG A 70 12.98 -9.76 -4.51
N ASP A 71 13.66 -8.80 -5.13
CA ASP A 71 15.06 -8.53 -4.86
C ASP A 71 15.36 -7.04 -5.04
N LEU A 72 16.45 -6.57 -4.42
CA LEU A 72 16.89 -5.18 -4.50
C LEU A 72 18.03 -5.07 -5.50
N ARG A 73 18.03 -4.02 -6.30
CA ARG A 73 19.12 -3.67 -7.20
C ARG A 73 19.74 -2.35 -6.75
N TYR A 74 21.05 -2.33 -6.67
CA TYR A 74 21.85 -1.13 -6.43
C TYR A 74 22.56 -0.76 -7.72
N VAL A 75 22.34 0.45 -8.19
CA VAL A 75 23.03 1.01 -9.36
C VAL A 75 23.97 2.09 -8.87
N ILE A 76 25.23 1.92 -9.16
CA ILE A 76 26.31 2.84 -8.74
C ILE A 76 26.89 3.41 -10.03
N VAL A 77 26.83 4.72 -10.18
CA VAL A 77 27.45 5.42 -11.32
C VAL A 77 28.67 6.17 -10.82
N LYS A 78 29.80 5.95 -11.50
CA LYS A 78 31.04 6.66 -11.27
C LYS A 78 31.32 7.56 -12.47
N ALA A 79 31.32 8.86 -12.25
CA ALA A 79 31.63 9.87 -13.24
C ALA A 79 32.98 10.51 -12.94
N VAL A 80 33.82 10.71 -13.94
CA VAL A 80 35.09 11.41 -13.84
C VAL A 80 34.93 12.79 -14.46
N ALA A 81 35.22 13.83 -13.67
CA ALA A 81 35.21 15.21 -14.10
C ALA A 81 36.44 15.93 -13.53
N SER A 82 37.21 16.62 -14.37
CA SER A 82 38.44 17.32 -13.97
C SER A 82 39.40 16.43 -13.19
N GLY A 83 39.51 15.15 -13.55
CA GLY A 83 40.39 14.18 -12.88
C GLY A 83 39.88 13.68 -11.53
N LEU A 84 38.71 14.09 -11.05
CA LEU A 84 38.07 13.62 -9.82
C LEU A 84 36.97 12.67 -10.13
N THR A 85 36.82 11.59 -9.31
CA THR A 85 35.76 10.61 -9.43
C THR A 85 34.62 10.98 -8.50
N HIS A 86 33.45 11.13 -9.07
CA HIS A 86 32.18 11.35 -8.36
C HIS A 86 31.35 10.07 -8.43
N GLU A 87 30.79 9.65 -7.28
CA GLU A 87 29.97 8.44 -7.19
C GLU A 87 28.56 8.80 -6.73
N GLU A 88 27.58 8.36 -7.50
CA GLU A 88 26.16 8.46 -7.15
C GLU A 88 25.53 7.08 -7.13
N ARG A 89 24.58 6.89 -6.20
CA ARG A 89 23.94 5.61 -5.96
C ARG A 89 22.42 5.74 -5.92
N GLN A 90 21.76 4.89 -6.69
CA GLN A 90 20.31 4.70 -6.62
C GLN A 90 19.98 3.24 -6.40
N MET A 91 18.76 2.98 -5.90
CA MET A 91 18.28 1.62 -5.68
C MET A 91 16.84 1.50 -6.15
N TYR A 92 16.47 0.31 -6.60
CA TYR A 92 15.12 -0.05 -6.93
C TYR A 92 14.82 -1.49 -6.54
N VAL A 93 13.54 -1.83 -6.42
CA VAL A 93 13.06 -3.18 -6.07
C VAL A 93 12.52 -3.85 -7.33
N LEU A 94 12.95 -5.08 -7.57
CA LEU A 94 12.33 -5.97 -8.54
C LEU A 94 11.29 -6.83 -7.83
N LEU A 95 10.16 -7.01 -8.48
CA LEU A 95 9.06 -7.87 -8.04
C LEU A 95 8.76 -8.89 -9.14
N ASN A 96 8.61 -10.14 -8.75
CA ASN A 96 8.26 -11.20 -9.71
C ASN A 96 6.83 -11.02 -10.22
N SER A 97 5.93 -10.59 -9.34
CA SER A 97 4.55 -10.26 -9.68
C SER A 97 4.07 -9.06 -8.86
N PHE A 98 3.20 -8.24 -9.47
CA PHE A 98 2.43 -7.22 -8.74
C PHE A 98 1.11 -7.78 -8.20
N GLU A 99 0.85 -9.06 -8.38
CA GLU A 99 -0.31 -9.72 -7.80
C GLU A 99 -0.30 -9.57 -6.28
N LEU A 100 -1.48 -9.34 -5.76
CA LEU A 100 -1.74 -9.21 -4.33
C LEU A 100 -2.43 -10.47 -3.84
N SER A 101 -1.89 -11.09 -2.76
CA SER A 101 -2.58 -12.18 -2.11
C SER A 101 -3.80 -11.66 -1.34
N ILE A 102 -4.95 -12.24 -1.63
CA ILE A 102 -6.23 -11.94 -0.96
C ILE A 102 -6.49 -13.06 0.06
N PRO A 103 -6.84 -12.71 1.29
CA PRO A 103 -7.00 -11.38 1.91
C PRO A 103 -5.75 -10.89 2.62
N GLU A 104 -4.62 -11.56 2.51
CA GLU A 104 -3.43 -11.31 3.33
C GLU A 104 -2.89 -9.89 3.12
N GLN A 105 -2.63 -9.54 1.86
CA GLN A 105 -2.04 -8.26 1.48
C GLN A 105 -3.11 -7.21 1.13
N SER A 106 -4.18 -7.61 0.46
CA SER A 106 -5.25 -6.71 0.03
C SER A 106 -6.59 -7.43 -0.03
N PHE A 107 -7.69 -6.65 -0.08
CA PHE A 107 -9.03 -7.16 -0.40
C PHE A 107 -9.42 -6.91 -1.86
N ALA A 108 -8.53 -6.31 -2.66
CA ALA A 108 -8.69 -6.06 -4.08
C ALA A 108 -7.40 -6.40 -4.82
N THR A 109 -7.52 -6.89 -6.04
CA THR A 109 -6.38 -7.00 -6.97
C THR A 109 -6.07 -5.63 -7.57
N VAL A 110 -4.88 -5.48 -8.19
CA VAL A 110 -4.54 -4.25 -8.93
C VAL A 110 -5.51 -4.03 -10.08
N ALA A 111 -5.93 -5.09 -10.77
CA ALA A 111 -6.91 -5.00 -11.86
C ALA A 111 -8.29 -4.55 -11.37
N ASP A 112 -8.78 -5.09 -10.24
CA ASP A 112 -10.03 -4.64 -9.62
C ASP A 112 -9.96 -3.16 -9.25
N ALA A 113 -8.83 -2.74 -8.67
CA ALA A 113 -8.62 -1.35 -8.28
C ALA A 113 -8.64 -0.41 -9.49
N GLN A 114 -8.01 -0.78 -10.60
CA GLN A 114 -8.04 -0.01 -11.85
C GLN A 114 -9.47 0.12 -12.38
N MET A 115 -10.20 -0.99 -12.44
CA MET A 115 -11.59 -1.00 -12.91
C MET A 115 -12.51 -0.11 -12.04
N GLN A 116 -12.42 -0.26 -10.73
CA GLN A 116 -13.27 0.50 -9.80
C GLN A 116 -12.89 1.99 -9.74
N ALA A 117 -11.59 2.32 -9.82
CA ALA A 117 -11.14 3.70 -9.77
C ALA A 117 -11.61 4.55 -10.96
N ILE A 118 -11.86 3.93 -12.13
CA ILE A 118 -12.42 4.63 -13.31
C ILE A 118 -13.78 5.27 -12.98
N ASP A 119 -14.59 4.60 -12.18
CA ASP A 119 -15.94 5.06 -11.83
C ASP A 119 -15.96 5.97 -10.57
N MET A 120 -14.81 6.21 -9.93
CA MET A 120 -14.68 7.03 -8.74
C MET A 120 -14.20 8.44 -9.07
N LEU A 121 -14.90 9.47 -8.54
CA LEU A 121 -14.53 10.89 -8.74
C LEU A 121 -13.10 11.23 -8.30
N ASN A 122 -12.56 10.50 -7.34
CA ASN A 122 -11.21 10.69 -6.80
C ASN A 122 -10.23 9.61 -7.31
N GLY A 123 -10.59 8.88 -8.37
CA GLY A 123 -9.81 7.75 -8.88
C GLY A 123 -8.62 8.12 -9.76
N ASP A 124 -8.65 9.31 -10.40
CA ASP A 124 -7.66 9.71 -11.40
C ASP A 124 -6.22 9.66 -10.90
N THR A 125 -5.99 10.08 -9.66
CA THR A 125 -4.65 10.06 -9.05
C THR A 125 -4.15 8.64 -8.85
N LEU A 126 -5.01 7.72 -8.41
CA LEU A 126 -4.66 6.31 -8.27
C LEU A 126 -4.40 5.65 -9.62
N LEU A 127 -5.16 6.01 -10.67
CA LEU A 127 -4.97 5.49 -12.02
C LEU A 127 -3.69 6.02 -12.68
N SER A 128 -3.25 7.23 -12.32
CA SER A 128 -1.99 7.80 -12.81
C SER A 128 -0.75 7.17 -12.17
N ASP A 129 -0.92 6.41 -11.08
CA ASP A 129 0.17 5.70 -10.45
C ASP A 129 0.61 4.49 -11.30
N GLY A 130 1.89 4.18 -11.26
CA GLY A 130 2.36 2.89 -11.75
C GLY A 130 1.86 1.74 -10.85
N GLU A 131 1.75 0.54 -11.41
CA GLU A 131 1.26 -0.66 -10.69
C GLU A 131 1.95 -0.88 -9.34
N GLY A 132 3.26 -0.62 -9.25
CA GLY A 132 4.01 -0.76 -8.00
C GLY A 132 3.57 0.21 -6.90
N LEU A 133 3.22 1.46 -7.24
CA LEU A 133 2.74 2.44 -6.27
C LEU A 133 1.28 2.14 -5.89
N MET A 134 0.44 1.81 -6.86
CA MET A 134 -0.94 1.38 -6.63
C MET A 134 -0.99 0.19 -5.66
N ARG A 135 -0.13 -0.82 -5.89
CA ARG A 135 0.01 -1.97 -4.99
C ARG A 135 0.33 -1.55 -3.55
N LYS A 136 1.28 -0.63 -3.36
CA LYS A 136 1.64 -0.12 -2.02
C LYS A 136 0.45 0.56 -1.34
N ARG A 137 -0.32 1.35 -2.07
CA ARG A 137 -1.51 2.05 -1.56
C ARG A 137 -2.63 1.08 -1.19
N LEU A 138 -2.86 0.04 -1.99
CA LEU A 138 -3.84 -1.01 -1.68
C LEU A 138 -3.46 -1.79 -0.40
N ILE A 139 -2.18 -2.12 -0.22
CA ILE A 139 -1.70 -2.77 1.01
C ILE A 139 -1.92 -1.87 2.22
N GLU A 140 -1.58 -0.58 2.12
CA GLU A 140 -1.76 0.36 3.22
C GLU A 140 -3.25 0.59 3.53
N ALA A 141 -4.10 0.76 2.51
CA ALA A 141 -5.55 0.85 2.66
C ALA A 141 -6.11 -0.38 3.39
N THR A 142 -5.66 -1.57 3.01
CA THR A 142 -6.08 -2.83 3.65
C THR A 142 -5.64 -2.89 5.11
N ARG A 143 -4.43 -2.46 5.44
CA ARG A 143 -3.96 -2.38 6.84
C ARG A 143 -4.86 -1.50 7.69
N ARG A 144 -5.22 -0.32 7.18
CA ARG A 144 -6.13 0.60 7.87
C ARG A 144 -7.51 -0.02 8.07
N ILE A 145 -8.07 -0.65 7.05
CA ILE A 145 -9.38 -1.30 7.13
C ILE A 145 -9.37 -2.46 8.13
N LYS A 146 -8.31 -3.26 8.18
CA LYS A 146 -8.17 -4.37 9.14
C LYS A 146 -8.16 -3.91 10.61
N THR A 147 -7.89 -2.64 10.90
CA THR A 147 -7.98 -2.10 12.28
C THR A 147 -9.42 -1.90 12.74
N LEU A 148 -10.39 -1.93 11.84
CA LEU A 148 -11.79 -1.71 12.17
C LEU A 148 -12.41 -2.94 12.86
N PRO A 149 -13.26 -2.74 13.88
CA PRO A 149 -13.88 -3.83 14.65
C PRO A 149 -15.07 -4.42 13.89
N PHE A 150 -14.83 -5.28 12.92
CA PHE A 150 -15.88 -5.95 12.15
C PHE A 150 -16.64 -6.96 13.00
N SER A 151 -17.97 -6.84 13.01
CA SER A 151 -18.86 -7.73 13.75
C SER A 151 -19.32 -8.89 12.85
N ILE A 152 -19.03 -10.11 13.28
CA ILE A 152 -19.45 -11.34 12.62
C ILE A 152 -20.97 -11.38 12.42
N ARG A 153 -21.72 -10.99 13.45
CA ARG A 153 -23.19 -10.97 13.41
C ARG A 153 -23.71 -10.03 12.36
N LYS A 154 -23.11 -8.84 12.24
CA LYS A 154 -23.49 -7.86 11.22
C LYS A 154 -23.12 -8.32 9.81
N ILE A 155 -21.97 -8.97 9.66
CA ILE A 155 -21.55 -9.55 8.39
C ILE A 155 -22.54 -10.63 7.96
N LEU A 156 -22.92 -11.53 8.84
CA LEU A 156 -23.84 -12.62 8.54
C LEU A 156 -25.33 -12.19 8.58
N ARG A 157 -25.62 -10.91 8.90
CA ARG A 157 -26.99 -10.37 9.05
C ARG A 157 -27.84 -11.21 9.99
N ILE A 158 -27.24 -11.68 11.09
CA ILE A 158 -27.92 -12.45 12.10
C ILE A 158 -28.53 -11.46 13.10
N ASP A 159 -29.83 -11.20 12.97
CA ASP A 159 -30.61 -10.47 13.98
C ASP A 159 -30.91 -11.39 15.14
N PHE A 160 -30.37 -11.05 16.30
CA PHE A 160 -30.82 -11.64 17.55
C PHE A 160 -31.94 -10.81 18.12
N ASP A 161 -33.15 -11.22 17.89
CA ASP A 161 -34.23 -10.81 18.76
C ASP A 161 -33.98 -11.43 20.16
N ARG A 162 -34.08 -10.63 21.19
CA ARG A 162 -33.67 -10.95 22.58
C ARG A 162 -34.40 -12.16 23.16
N TYR A 163 -35.45 -12.64 22.49
CA TYR A 163 -36.39 -13.65 22.97
C TYR A 163 -36.42 -14.95 22.20
N ASP A 164 -36.01 -14.94 20.92
CA ASP A 164 -35.94 -16.15 20.11
C ASP A 164 -34.47 -16.58 19.94
N ARG A 165 -34.02 -17.53 20.74
CA ARG A 165 -32.86 -18.33 20.42
C ARG A 165 -33.31 -19.48 19.50
N PRO A 166 -33.16 -19.41 18.21
CA PRO A 166 -33.41 -20.59 17.36
C PRO A 166 -32.43 -21.67 17.78
N GLN A 167 -32.94 -22.87 18.00
CA GLN A 167 -32.16 -24.03 18.47
C GLN A 167 -31.11 -24.51 17.45
N ASN A 168 -31.05 -23.90 16.26
CA ASN A 168 -30.12 -24.21 15.17
C ASN A 168 -29.14 -23.07 14.86
N MET A 169 -28.87 -22.20 15.81
CA MET A 169 -27.85 -21.19 15.59
C MET A 169 -26.46 -21.80 15.47
N LEU A 170 -25.81 -21.54 14.35
CA LEU A 170 -24.36 -21.58 14.26
C LEU A 170 -23.81 -20.86 15.50
N ASN A 171 -23.19 -21.62 16.36
CA ASN A 171 -22.56 -21.06 17.54
C ASN A 171 -21.50 -20.10 17.02
N VAL A 172 -21.54 -18.83 17.40
CA VAL A 172 -20.53 -17.83 16.99
C VAL A 172 -19.13 -18.30 17.37
N TYR A 173 -19.02 -19.20 18.33
CA TYR A 173 -17.79 -19.85 18.74
C TYR A 173 -17.23 -20.86 17.72
N ASP A 174 -18.07 -21.40 16.85
CA ASP A 174 -17.69 -22.37 15.85
C ASP A 174 -17.29 -21.72 14.51
N ILE A 175 -17.29 -20.40 14.45
CA ILE A 175 -16.90 -19.67 13.24
C ILE A 175 -15.37 -19.58 13.20
N PRO A 176 -14.72 -20.18 12.20
CA PRO A 176 -13.26 -20.34 12.16
C PRO A 176 -12.48 -19.03 12.02
N TRP A 177 -13.15 -17.92 11.71
CA TRP A 177 -12.56 -16.59 11.53
C TRP A 177 -12.93 -15.58 12.63
N GLY A 178 -13.51 -16.06 13.73
CA GLY A 178 -13.77 -15.25 14.92
C GLY A 178 -12.55 -15.07 15.81
N ALA A 179 -12.46 -13.93 16.50
CA ALA A 179 -11.41 -13.66 17.48
C ALA A 179 -11.61 -14.45 18.77
N ASP A 180 -10.52 -15.02 19.30
CA ASP A 180 -10.56 -15.75 20.57
C ASP A 180 -10.75 -14.80 21.77
N GLY A 181 -11.51 -15.23 22.77
CA GLY A 181 -11.68 -14.53 24.05
C GLY A 181 -13.11 -14.16 24.40
N ALA A 182 -13.46 -14.22 25.68
CA ALA A 182 -14.83 -14.10 26.21
C ALA A 182 -15.59 -12.82 25.82
N TYR A 183 -14.89 -11.77 25.42
CA TYR A 183 -15.48 -10.48 25.04
C TYR A 183 -15.28 -10.10 23.57
N ARG A 184 -14.62 -10.94 22.76
CA ARG A 184 -14.28 -10.66 21.36
C ARG A 184 -14.85 -11.65 20.35
N HIS A 185 -15.69 -12.56 20.77
CA HIS A 185 -16.24 -13.63 19.91
C HIS A 185 -17.09 -13.11 18.73
N ASP A 186 -17.51 -11.86 18.78
CA ASP A 186 -18.26 -11.23 17.67
C ASP A 186 -17.35 -10.41 16.72
N LEU A 187 -16.05 -10.51 16.85
CA LEU A 187 -15.09 -9.77 16.00
C LEU A 187 -14.33 -10.71 15.08
N VAL A 188 -14.09 -10.24 13.85
CA VAL A 188 -13.24 -10.93 12.89
C VAL A 188 -11.78 -10.87 13.35
N ASP A 189 -11.10 -12.01 13.32
CA ASP A 189 -9.68 -12.14 13.57
C ASP A 189 -8.90 -12.18 12.24
N TRP A 190 -8.36 -11.03 11.84
CA TRP A 190 -7.61 -10.92 10.60
C TRP A 190 -6.24 -11.61 10.63
N GLU A 191 -5.66 -11.85 11.81
CA GLU A 191 -4.36 -12.52 11.94
C GLU A 191 -4.47 -14.02 11.62
N LYS A 192 -5.65 -14.60 11.87
CA LYS A 192 -5.94 -16.02 11.60
C LYS A 192 -6.70 -16.22 10.28
N MET A 193 -6.88 -15.16 9.50
CA MET A 193 -7.62 -15.21 8.25
C MET A 193 -6.76 -15.82 7.15
N THR A 194 -7.24 -16.93 6.58
CA THR A 194 -6.68 -17.56 5.37
C THR A 194 -7.56 -17.26 4.17
N GLN A 195 -7.06 -17.52 2.97
CA GLN A 195 -7.84 -17.35 1.75
C GLN A 195 -9.12 -18.20 1.77
N GLU A 196 -9.02 -19.47 2.19
CA GLU A 196 -10.18 -20.39 2.30
C GLU A 196 -11.27 -19.81 3.21
N LYS A 197 -10.89 -19.32 4.39
CA LYS A 197 -11.82 -18.69 5.34
C LYS A 197 -12.40 -17.38 4.81
N PHE A 198 -11.63 -16.63 4.04
CA PHE A 198 -12.11 -15.41 3.41
C PHE A 198 -13.16 -15.70 2.32
N GLU A 199 -13.02 -16.80 1.60
CA GLU A 199 -14.00 -17.23 0.60
C GLU A 199 -15.35 -17.62 1.22
N GLU A 200 -15.38 -18.01 2.50
CA GLU A 200 -16.60 -18.27 3.26
C GLU A 200 -17.42 -17.00 3.56
N PHE A 201 -16.83 -15.82 3.45
CA PHE A 201 -17.58 -14.59 3.63
C PHE A 201 -18.66 -14.41 2.56
N PRO A 202 -19.82 -13.81 2.94
CA PRO A 202 -20.85 -13.46 1.97
C PRO A 202 -20.32 -12.51 0.88
N ASP A 203 -20.73 -12.70 -0.36
CA ASP A 203 -20.25 -11.93 -1.50
C ASP A 203 -20.46 -10.42 -1.33
N TYR A 204 -21.61 -10.01 -0.78
CA TYR A 204 -21.91 -8.61 -0.50
C TYR A 204 -20.91 -7.97 0.48
N PHE A 205 -20.29 -8.74 1.38
CA PHE A 205 -19.28 -8.23 2.29
C PHE A 205 -17.92 -8.18 1.62
N LYS A 206 -17.56 -9.18 0.82
CA LYS A 206 -16.33 -9.18 0.00
C LYS A 206 -16.32 -8.00 -0.98
N GLU A 207 -17.44 -7.74 -1.64
CA GLU A 207 -17.61 -6.56 -2.51
C GLU A 207 -17.48 -5.25 -1.75
N ALA A 208 -18.08 -5.14 -0.57
CA ALA A 208 -17.96 -3.95 0.27
C ALA A 208 -16.52 -3.71 0.73
N LEU A 209 -15.76 -4.76 1.07
CA LEU A 209 -14.35 -4.68 1.40
C LEU A 209 -13.50 -4.25 0.21
N MET A 210 -13.74 -4.83 -0.97
CA MET A 210 -13.05 -4.47 -2.21
C MET A 210 -13.26 -2.99 -2.54
N LEU A 211 -14.51 -2.52 -2.57
CA LEU A 211 -14.83 -1.11 -2.81
C LEU A 211 -14.21 -0.18 -1.76
N ALA A 212 -14.23 -0.58 -0.50
CA ALA A 212 -13.66 0.20 0.59
C ALA A 212 -12.14 0.33 0.48
N VAL A 213 -11.43 -0.74 0.10
CA VAL A 213 -9.97 -0.71 -0.10
C VAL A 213 -9.61 0.20 -1.26
N VAL A 214 -10.32 0.12 -2.39
CA VAL A 214 -10.06 0.99 -3.54
C VAL A 214 -10.33 2.44 -3.19
N ASN A 215 -11.46 2.74 -2.53
CA ASN A 215 -11.77 4.09 -2.09
C ASN A 215 -10.72 4.65 -1.11
N GLU A 216 -10.28 3.86 -0.14
CA GLU A 216 -9.22 4.28 0.80
C GLU A 216 -7.88 4.50 0.08
N ALA A 217 -7.54 3.65 -0.89
CA ALA A 217 -6.35 3.83 -1.72
C ALA A 217 -6.41 5.12 -2.54
N CYS A 218 -7.59 5.48 -3.09
CA CYS A 218 -7.81 6.76 -3.75
C CYS A 218 -7.64 7.95 -2.80
N GLU A 219 -8.16 7.87 -1.58
CA GLU A 219 -7.99 8.93 -0.57
C GLU A 219 -6.51 9.10 -0.18
N ILE A 220 -5.77 8.00 -0.01
CA ILE A 220 -4.32 8.03 0.22
C ILE A 220 -3.61 8.65 -0.98
N ALA A 221 -4.03 8.31 -2.21
CA ALA A 221 -3.44 8.85 -3.44
C ALA A 221 -3.58 10.37 -3.54
N ASN A 222 -4.73 10.88 -3.14
CA ASN A 222 -5.02 12.32 -3.18
C ASN A 222 -4.42 13.11 -2.00
N GLY A 223 -3.65 12.46 -1.13
CA GLY A 223 -3.04 13.11 0.03
C GLY A 223 -4.05 13.52 1.10
N ASN A 224 -5.29 13.04 1.02
CA ASN A 224 -6.34 13.27 2.03
C ASN A 224 -6.08 12.40 3.27
N ASP A 225 -4.85 12.40 3.76
CA ASP A 225 -4.50 11.63 4.95
C ASP A 225 -4.97 12.34 6.22
N VAL A 226 -6.31 12.39 6.37
CA VAL A 226 -6.98 12.94 7.57
C VAL A 226 -6.53 12.21 8.83
N ALA A 227 -6.10 10.95 8.72
CA ALA A 227 -5.58 10.17 9.83
C ALA A 227 -4.22 10.69 10.26
N ALA A 228 -3.28 10.90 9.33
CA ALA A 228 -1.98 11.45 9.64
C ALA A 228 -2.06 12.87 10.22
N ALA A 229 -2.89 13.74 9.63
CA ALA A 229 -3.10 15.09 10.15
C ALA A 229 -3.66 15.10 11.59
N ARG A 230 -4.48 14.09 11.96
CA ARG A 230 -5.01 13.94 13.32
C ARG A 230 -3.99 13.35 14.28
N GLU A 231 -3.15 12.41 13.84
CA GLU A 231 -2.07 11.82 14.64
C GLU A 231 -0.99 12.86 14.94
N ASP A 232 -0.71 13.76 14.01
CA ASP A 232 0.19 14.90 14.19
C ASP A 232 -0.38 15.98 15.12
N GLY A 233 -1.61 15.80 15.61
CA GLY A 233 -2.24 16.73 16.54
C GLY A 233 -2.64 18.08 15.93
N ILE A 234 -2.76 18.13 14.60
CA ILE A 234 -3.15 19.35 13.89
C ILE A 234 -4.61 19.66 14.21
N LEU A 235 -4.84 20.69 15.04
CA LEU A 235 -6.18 21.18 15.39
C LEU A 235 -6.75 22.14 14.35
N SER A 236 -5.88 22.86 13.67
CA SER A 236 -6.25 23.77 12.57
C SER A 236 -5.08 23.96 11.64
N GLU A 237 -5.39 24.05 10.36
CA GLU A 237 -4.44 24.39 9.32
C GLU A 237 -4.94 25.62 8.57
N SER A 238 -4.07 26.60 8.38
CA SER A 238 -4.38 27.82 7.65
C SER A 238 -3.51 27.91 6.42
N ILE A 239 -4.15 27.88 5.24
CA ILE A 239 -3.48 28.04 3.95
C ILE A 239 -4.06 29.30 3.29
N GLY A 240 -3.29 30.39 3.33
CA GLY A 240 -3.75 31.70 2.85
C GLY A 240 -4.94 32.23 3.66
N GLU A 241 -6.04 32.54 2.99
CA GLU A 241 -7.28 33.03 3.63
C GLU A 241 -8.20 31.91 4.14
N THR A 242 -7.88 30.66 3.85
CA THR A 242 -8.71 29.51 4.23
C THR A 242 -8.15 28.83 5.48
N THR A 243 -8.98 28.74 6.52
CA THR A 243 -8.63 28.01 7.76
C THR A 243 -9.49 26.75 7.88
N ASN A 244 -8.84 25.60 7.89
CA ASN A 244 -9.47 24.32 8.17
C ASN A 244 -9.35 24.01 9.65
N MET A 245 -10.48 23.97 10.38
CA MET A 245 -10.49 23.56 11.78
C MET A 245 -10.91 22.09 11.91
N TYR A 246 -10.03 21.28 12.45
CA TYR A 246 -10.32 19.88 12.79
C TYR A 246 -10.93 19.82 14.18
N ARG A 247 -12.24 19.51 14.25
CA ARG A 247 -12.95 19.40 15.54
C ARG A 247 -12.37 18.26 16.38
N THR A 248 -11.86 18.58 17.56
CA THR A 248 -11.41 17.64 18.60
C THR A 248 -12.53 16.90 19.31
N GLY A 249 -13.76 16.96 18.84
CA GLY A 249 -14.89 16.28 19.46
C GLY A 249 -14.91 14.80 19.11
N LYS A 250 -14.35 13.96 20.01
CA LYS A 250 -14.62 12.50 20.14
C LYS A 250 -14.89 11.75 18.82
N ALA A 251 -14.04 11.91 17.83
CA ALA A 251 -13.99 10.91 16.78
C ALA A 251 -13.39 9.65 17.41
N ALA A 252 -14.09 8.52 17.34
CA ALA A 252 -13.45 7.24 17.47
C ALA A 252 -12.15 7.31 16.65
N ASN A 253 -11.05 6.75 17.16
CA ASN A 253 -9.77 6.68 16.49
C ASN A 253 -9.95 5.80 15.24
N VAL A 254 -10.52 6.37 14.18
CA VAL A 254 -10.83 5.68 12.94
C VAL A 254 -9.78 6.10 11.94
N HIS A 255 -8.87 5.16 11.67
CA HIS A 255 -7.72 5.36 10.78
C HIS A 255 -8.08 5.28 9.28
N VAL A 256 -9.36 5.38 8.92
CA VAL A 256 -9.84 5.36 7.54
C VAL A 256 -10.59 6.63 7.19
N ALA A 257 -10.63 6.96 5.91
CA ALA A 257 -11.37 8.09 5.39
C ALA A 257 -12.88 7.97 5.68
N ARG A 258 -13.57 9.11 5.75
CA ARG A 258 -15.01 9.13 6.03
C ARG A 258 -15.85 8.45 4.94
N SER A 259 -15.43 8.54 3.69
CA SER A 259 -16.03 7.86 2.54
C SER A 259 -15.94 6.34 2.71
N THR A 260 -14.75 5.82 3.04
CA THR A 260 -14.49 4.41 3.32
C THR A 260 -15.30 3.92 4.53
N TRP A 261 -15.35 4.71 5.61
CA TRP A 261 -16.16 4.39 6.79
C TRP A 261 -17.64 4.18 6.45
N ARG A 262 -18.21 5.03 5.59
CA ARG A 262 -19.62 4.91 5.18
C ARG A 262 -19.93 3.61 4.45
N LEU A 263 -18.99 3.07 3.69
CA LEU A 263 -19.15 1.77 3.02
C LEU A 263 -19.19 0.60 4.01
N LEU A 264 -18.46 0.73 5.14
CA LEU A 264 -18.23 -0.36 6.07
C LEU A 264 -19.03 -0.27 7.37
N VAL A 265 -19.65 0.88 7.69
CA VAL A 265 -20.30 1.14 8.97
C VAL A 265 -21.38 0.14 9.35
N SER A 266 -22.07 -0.45 8.36
CA SER A 266 -23.09 -1.48 8.58
C SER A 266 -22.53 -2.80 9.13
N TYR A 267 -21.23 -3.04 8.93
CA TYR A 267 -20.55 -4.26 9.36
C TYR A 267 -19.71 -4.08 10.64
N ILE A 268 -19.56 -2.83 11.10
CA ILE A 268 -18.67 -2.49 12.22
C ILE A 268 -19.44 -2.45 13.54
N ASN A 269 -18.80 -2.97 14.59
CA ASN A 269 -19.34 -2.89 15.94
C ASN A 269 -19.07 -1.50 16.53
N ASN A 270 -20.08 -0.62 16.53
CA ASN A 270 -20.00 0.74 17.04
C ASN A 270 -20.11 0.83 18.59
N ARG A 271 -20.12 -0.30 19.31
CA ARG A 271 -20.14 -0.26 20.77
C ARG A 271 -18.78 0.21 21.28
N MET A 272 -18.71 1.44 21.78
CA MET A 272 -17.57 1.90 22.56
C MET A 272 -17.42 1.00 23.78
N ILE A 273 -16.34 0.23 23.83
CA ILE A 273 -15.92 -0.43 25.06
C ILE A 273 -15.29 0.66 25.91
N VAL A 274 -16.06 1.28 26.80
CA VAL A 274 -15.54 2.15 27.85
C VAL A 274 -14.79 1.26 28.83
N ARG A 275 -13.47 1.17 28.69
CA ARG A 275 -12.64 0.61 29.75
C ARG A 275 -12.61 1.62 30.90
N ARG A 276 -13.20 1.25 32.03
CA ARG A 276 -12.85 1.91 33.31
C ARG A 276 -11.37 1.58 33.57
N ALA A 277 -10.54 2.63 33.65
CA ALA A 277 -9.20 2.56 34.17
C ALA A 277 -9.22 2.17 35.66
#